data_670ca63be6143d279428fdb18126c79c
#
_entry.id   670ca63be6143d279428fdb18126c79c
#
_cell.length_a   1.000
_cell.length_b   1.000
_cell.length_c   1.000
_cell.angle_alpha   90.00
_cell.angle_beta   90.00
_cell.angle_gamma   90.00
#
_symmetry.space_group_name_H-M   'P 1'
#
loop_
_entity.id
_entity.type
_entity.pdbx_description
1 polymer ?
#
loop_
_entity_poly.entity_id
_entity_poly.type
_entity_poly.pdbx_seq_one_letter_code
_entity_poly.pdbx_strand_id
1 'polypeptide(L)'
;MQRIIALDIGTVRIGVAVSDPLGFFAQGIAVLRAQEEWLEELSKIMAQYDNPKLLIGLPRRTDGSEGPEAARMREITDTIKERFPHTEIEF
;
A
#
# COMPACT_ATOMS: atom_id res chain seq x y z
N MET A 1 11.46 -13.67 8.24
CA MET A 1 10.07 -13.24 8.47
C MET A 1 9.58 -12.38 7.32
N GLN A 2 8.31 -12.51 7.02
CA GLN A 2 7.70 -11.70 5.97
C GLN A 2 7.63 -10.23 6.37
N ARG A 3 8.11 -9.35 5.51
CA ARG A 3 7.98 -7.91 5.72
C ARG A 3 6.58 -7.47 5.34
N ILE A 4 6.12 -6.41 5.98
CA ILE A 4 4.85 -5.76 5.63
C ILE A 4 5.19 -4.41 5.02
N ILE A 5 4.70 -4.18 3.82
CA ILE A 5 4.80 -2.88 3.15
C ILE A 5 3.44 -2.20 3.27
N ALA A 6 3.40 -1.09 3.96
CA ALA A 6 2.17 -0.34 4.18
C ALA A 6 2.08 0.82 3.20
N LEU A 7 0.92 0.96 2.58
CA LEU A 7 0.63 2.05 1.64
C LEU A 7 -0.38 3.01 2.26
N ASP A 8 -0.03 4.28 2.25
CA ASP A 8 -0.92 5.38 2.61
C ASP A 8 -1.23 6.13 1.32
N ILE A 9 -2.36 5.82 0.71
CA ILE A 9 -2.68 6.29 -0.63
C ILE A 9 -3.48 7.59 -0.56
N GLY A 10 -2.82 8.70 -0.92
CA GLY A 10 -3.45 10.00 -1.05
C GLY A 10 -3.78 10.31 -2.51
N THR A 11 -4.38 11.48 -2.73
CA THR A 11 -4.72 11.93 -4.10
C THR A 11 -3.50 12.42 -4.88
N VAL A 12 -2.49 12.91 -4.17
CA VAL A 12 -1.27 13.47 -4.78
C VAL A 12 -0.06 12.57 -4.51
N ARG A 13 0.05 12.06 -3.29
CA ARG A 13 1.20 11.28 -2.84
C ARG A 13 0.78 9.95 -2.26
N ILE A 14 1.64 8.96 -2.41
CA ILE A 14 1.46 7.64 -1.83
C ILE A 14 2.66 7.40 -0.93
N GLY A 15 2.41 7.33 0.39
CA GLY A 15 3.44 7.02 1.36
C GLY A 15 3.69 5.52 1.42
N VAL A 16 4.95 5.13 1.47
CA VAL A 16 5.36 3.72 1.55
C VAL A 16 6.21 3.53 2.79
N ALA A 17 5.82 2.60 3.64
CA ALA A 17 6.56 2.23 4.83
C ALA A 17 6.79 0.73 4.85
N VAL A 18 7.87 0.29 5.48
CA VAL A 18 8.17 -1.12 5.62
C VAL A 18 8.35 -1.47 7.09
N SER A 19 7.82 -2.61 7.52
CA SER A 19 8.06 -3.11 8.87
C SER A 19 9.50 -3.61 9.01
N ASP A 20 10.04 -3.53 10.24
CA ASP A 20 11.33 -4.14 10.51
C ASP A 20 11.20 -5.67 10.46
N PRO A 21 12.30 -6.43 10.47
CA PRO A 21 12.22 -7.90 10.38
C PRO A 21 11.44 -8.56 11.49
N LEU A 22 11.35 -7.91 12.67
CA LEU A 22 10.61 -8.45 13.81
C LEU A 22 9.16 -7.96 13.87
N GLY A 23 8.81 -6.98 13.03
CA GLY A 23 7.45 -6.46 12.98
C GLY A 23 7.08 -5.48 14.07
N PHE A 24 8.04 -4.98 14.85
CA PHE A 24 7.76 -4.05 15.93
C PHE A 24 7.64 -2.60 15.49
N PHE A 25 8.36 -2.22 14.43
CA PHE A 25 8.38 -0.85 13.96
C PHE A 25 8.17 -0.79 12.45
N ALA A 26 7.62 0.31 11.99
CA ALA A 26 7.51 0.60 10.56
C ALA A 26 8.31 1.86 10.25
N GLN A 27 9.00 1.86 9.13
CA GLN A 27 9.81 2.99 8.69
C GLN A 27 9.32 3.45 7.33
N GLY A 28 9.09 4.77 7.19
CA GLY A 28 8.80 5.35 5.89
C GLY A 28 10.05 5.27 5.00
N ILE A 29 9.89 4.72 3.81
CA ILE A 29 11.00 4.50 2.90
C ILE A 29 10.87 5.25 1.59
N ALA A 30 9.67 5.67 1.24
CA ALA A 30 9.45 6.38 -0.03
C ALA A 30 8.15 7.15 0.00
N VAL A 31 8.09 8.18 -0.85
CA VAL A 31 6.85 8.88 -1.18
C VAL A 31 6.74 8.88 -2.69
N LEU A 32 5.70 8.25 -3.21
CA LEU A 32 5.47 8.13 -4.64
C LEU A 32 4.44 9.16 -5.08
N ARG A 33 4.48 9.53 -6.35
CA ARG A 33 3.50 10.48 -6.90
C ARG A 33 2.37 9.74 -7.59
N ALA A 34 1.15 10.01 -7.15
CA ALA A 34 -0.03 9.28 -7.64
C ALA A 34 -0.28 9.49 -9.14
N GLN A 35 0.20 10.61 -9.71
CA GLN A 35 0.01 10.91 -11.12
C GLN A 35 1.15 10.42 -12.01
N GLU A 36 2.15 9.77 -11.43
CA GLU A 36 3.27 9.19 -12.17
C GLU A 36 3.15 7.67 -12.17
N GLU A 37 4.17 6.98 -12.68
CA GLU A 37 4.22 5.51 -12.75
C GLU A 37 4.49 4.89 -11.37
N TRP A 38 3.60 5.16 -10.42
CA TRP A 38 3.83 4.74 -9.03
C TRP A 38 3.79 3.22 -8.85
N LEU A 39 3.00 2.50 -9.66
CA LEU A 39 2.97 1.04 -9.60
C LEU A 39 4.32 0.44 -10.01
N GLU A 40 4.97 1.04 -10.99
CA GLU A 40 6.31 0.61 -11.41
C GLU A 40 7.33 0.86 -10.30
N GLU A 41 7.26 2.03 -9.66
CA GLU A 41 8.14 2.33 -8.54
C GLU A 41 7.86 1.41 -7.35
N LEU A 42 6.60 1.12 -7.07
CA LEU A 42 6.24 0.16 -6.02
C LEU A 42 6.79 -1.23 -6.33
N SER A 43 6.74 -1.65 -7.58
CA SER A 43 7.28 -2.93 -8.01
C SER A 43 8.77 -3.03 -7.69
N LYS A 44 9.52 -1.95 -7.94
CA LYS A 44 10.96 -1.90 -7.63
C LYS A 44 11.21 -2.00 -6.13
N ILE A 45 10.39 -1.34 -5.33
CA ILE A 45 10.51 -1.41 -3.88
C ILE A 45 10.21 -2.83 -3.38
N MET A 46 9.13 -3.43 -3.87
CA MET A 46 8.73 -4.78 -3.44
C MET A 46 9.78 -5.82 -3.82
N ALA A 47 10.47 -5.63 -4.92
CA ALA A 47 11.52 -6.55 -5.37
C ALA A 47 12.72 -6.60 -4.43
N GLN A 48 12.86 -5.61 -3.53
CA GLN A 48 13.94 -5.59 -2.55
C GLN A 48 13.67 -6.50 -1.35
N TYR A 49 12.46 -7.04 -1.24
CA TYR A 49 12.05 -7.87 -0.11
C TYR A 49 11.54 -9.21 -0.62
N ASP A 50 11.67 -10.24 0.22
CA ASP A 50 11.24 -11.58 -0.14
C ASP A 50 9.76 -11.75 0.14
N ASN A 51 8.96 -11.75 -0.92
CA ASN A 51 7.51 -11.98 -0.86
C ASN A 51 6.81 -11.14 0.23
N PRO A 52 6.92 -9.80 0.17
CA PRO A 52 6.32 -8.96 1.21
C PRO A 52 4.80 -8.95 1.11
N LYS A 53 4.16 -8.68 2.25
CA LYS A 53 2.72 -8.48 2.33
C LYS A 53 2.42 -7.00 2.16
N LEU A 54 1.36 -6.67 1.45
CA LEU A 54 0.88 -5.29 1.33
C LEU A 54 -0.24 -5.04 2.33
N LEU A 55 -0.12 -3.95 3.06
CA LEU A 55 -1.16 -3.46 3.95
C LEU A 55 -1.64 -2.11 3.40
N ILE A 56 -2.94 -2.02 3.10
CA ILE A 56 -3.52 -0.81 2.51
C ILE A 56 -4.56 -0.25 3.47
N GLY A 57 -4.39 1.01 3.87
CA GLY A 57 -5.37 1.69 4.70
C GLY A 57 -6.65 1.97 3.94
N LEU A 58 -7.78 1.75 4.58
CA LEU A 58 -9.09 2.01 4.00
C LEU A 58 -9.76 3.11 4.81
N PRO A 59 -9.93 4.33 4.24
CA PRO A 59 -10.48 5.46 5.01
C PRO A 59 -11.94 5.20 5.37
N ARG A 60 -12.32 5.63 6.57
CA ARG A 60 -13.69 5.55 7.07
C ARG A 60 -14.09 6.88 7.65
N ARG A 61 -15.39 7.15 7.65
CA ARG A 61 -15.93 8.32 8.31
C ARG A 61 -15.96 8.11 9.81
N THR A 62 -16.16 9.22 10.56
CA THR A 62 -16.20 9.20 12.02
C THR A 62 -17.28 8.27 12.57
N ASP A 63 -18.38 8.10 11.83
CA ASP A 63 -19.48 7.21 12.22
C ASP A 63 -19.25 5.74 11.84
N GLY A 64 -18.08 5.41 11.31
CA GLY A 64 -17.74 4.05 10.91
C GLY A 64 -18.13 3.67 9.49
N SER A 65 -18.87 4.54 8.78
CA SER A 65 -19.25 4.24 7.40
C SER A 65 -18.10 4.54 6.43
N GLU A 66 -18.15 3.89 5.25
CA GLU A 66 -17.19 4.18 4.21
C GLU A 66 -17.71 5.29 3.31
N GLY A 67 -16.85 6.25 2.98
CA GLY A 67 -17.18 7.36 2.09
C GLY A 67 -16.71 7.12 0.66
N PRO A 68 -16.84 8.16 -0.21
CA PRO A 68 -16.37 8.06 -1.61
C PRO A 68 -14.87 7.72 -1.73
N GLU A 69 -14.06 8.17 -0.79
CA GLU A 69 -12.63 7.86 -0.78
C GLU A 69 -12.38 6.35 -0.64
N ALA A 70 -13.23 5.67 0.15
CA ALA A 70 -13.09 4.22 0.32
C ALA A 70 -13.39 3.48 -0.98
N ALA A 71 -14.39 3.94 -1.75
CA ALA A 71 -14.68 3.35 -3.05
C ALA A 71 -13.51 3.53 -4.01
N ARG A 72 -12.90 4.72 -4.05
CA ARG A 72 -11.71 4.99 -4.85
C ARG A 72 -10.55 4.09 -4.44
N MET A 73 -10.38 3.88 -3.15
CA MET A 73 -9.32 3.01 -2.62
C MET A 73 -9.52 1.57 -3.05
N ARG A 74 -10.76 1.09 -3.10
CA ARG A 74 -11.06 -0.27 -3.56
C ARG A 74 -10.71 -0.44 -5.02
N GLU A 75 -10.99 0.55 -5.87
CA GLU A 75 -10.60 0.52 -7.27
C GLU A 75 -9.08 0.47 -7.43
N ILE A 76 -8.37 1.29 -6.66
CA ILE A 76 -6.91 1.30 -6.66
C ILE A 76 -6.38 -0.06 -6.20
N THR A 77 -6.99 -0.64 -5.17
CA THR A 77 -6.60 -1.96 -4.67
C THR A 77 -6.78 -3.03 -5.74
N ASP A 78 -7.86 -2.98 -6.49
CA ASP A 78 -8.07 -3.93 -7.59
C ASP A 78 -6.96 -3.79 -8.64
N THR A 79 -6.55 -2.57 -8.95
CA THR A 79 -5.42 -2.33 -9.85
C THR A 79 -4.12 -2.94 -9.30
N ILE A 80 -3.88 -2.78 -7.99
CA ILE A 80 -2.72 -3.37 -7.33
C ILE A 80 -2.76 -4.90 -7.41
N LYS A 81 -3.92 -5.50 -7.16
CA LYS A 81 -4.09 -6.95 -7.24
C LYS A 81 -3.80 -7.49 -8.64
N GLU A 82 -4.24 -6.76 -9.66
CA GLU A 82 -3.95 -7.13 -11.04
C GLU A 82 -2.45 -7.07 -11.35
N ARG A 83 -1.77 -6.07 -10.82
CA ARG A 83 -0.32 -5.88 -11.03
C ARG A 83 0.51 -6.88 -10.23
N PHE A 84 0.03 -7.27 -9.05
CA PHE A 84 0.75 -8.16 -8.13
C PHE A 84 -0.16 -9.34 -7.73
N PRO A 85 -0.46 -10.24 -8.68
CA PRO A 85 -1.48 -11.29 -8.43
C PRO A 85 -1.08 -12.32 -7.37
N HIS A 86 0.20 -12.43 -7.05
CA HIS A 86 0.69 -13.41 -6.07
C HIS A 86 1.02 -12.78 -4.72
N THR A 87 0.75 -11.49 -4.56
CA THR A 87 1.05 -10.77 -3.32
C THR A 87 -0.14 -10.83 -2.37
N GLU A 88 0.11 -11.15 -1.10
CA GLU A 88 -0.91 -11.10 -0.07
C GLU A 88 -1.24 -9.65 0.23
N ILE A 89 -2.52 -9.29 0.19
CA ILE A 89 -2.98 -7.92 0.41
C ILE A 89 -4.00 -7.92 1.54
N GLU A 90 -3.81 -7.01 2.50
CA GLU A 90 -4.69 -6.83 3.64
C GLU A 90 -5.10 -5.37 3.78
N PHE A 91 -6.27 -5.15 4.33
CA PHE A 91 -6.78 -3.81 4.61
C PHE A 91 -6.70 -3.46 6.09
#